data_552ed91cf198dcdb082464e077d61f12
#
_entry.id   552ed91cf198dcdb082464e077d61f12
#
_cell.length_a   1.000
_cell.length_b   1.000
_cell.length_c   1.000
_cell.angle_alpha   90.00
_cell.angle_beta   90.00
_cell.angle_gamma   90.00
#
_symmetry.space_group_name_H-M   'P 1'
#
loop_
_entity.id
_entity.type
_entity.pdbx_description
1 polymer ?
#
loop_
_entity_poly.entity_id
_entity_poly.type
_entity_poly.pdbx_seq_one_letter_code
_entity_poly.pdbx_strand_id
1 'polypeptide(L)'
;AGKVSFANGVQLECITDYPYDMRVKYIISGSGRIAVRIPKRSRNFTLEVNGKEMSAIPENGYIYIDLNGKTEIKLTLDGTPQFIRASNKVPRLTGMTALMRGPLVYCFEAADNGDVRSLRIDRSKTPSVGEYEPELLGGTVRLTAKAKRINDCDDLYSDETETPIPCDAVAVPYYTWGNRSEGDMRVWVNTV
;
A
#
# COMPACT_ATOMS: atom_id res chain seq x y z
N ALA A 1 -9.51 -8.98 -11.62
CA ALA A 1 -9.61 -9.13 -13.08
C ALA A 1 -11.04 -9.54 -13.48
N GLY A 2 -11.51 -9.15 -14.66
CA GLY A 2 -12.88 -9.49 -15.10
C GLY A 2 -13.21 -8.91 -16.47
N LYS A 3 -14.37 -9.38 -16.99
CA LYS A 3 -14.91 -8.92 -18.27
C LYS A 3 -16.32 -8.36 -18.06
N VAL A 4 -16.65 -7.29 -18.76
CA VAL A 4 -17.98 -6.67 -18.76
C VAL A 4 -18.37 -6.22 -20.14
N SER A 5 -19.67 -6.34 -20.47
CA SER A 5 -20.26 -5.79 -21.67
C SER A 5 -21.29 -4.73 -21.25
N PHE A 6 -21.17 -3.55 -21.83
CA PHE A 6 -22.06 -2.43 -21.56
C PHE A 6 -23.23 -2.40 -22.57
N ALA A 7 -24.34 -1.80 -22.17
CA ALA A 7 -25.55 -1.69 -23.01
C ALA A 7 -25.32 -0.94 -24.34
N ASN A 8 -24.31 -0.06 -24.41
CA ASN A 8 -23.92 0.65 -25.61
C ASN A 8 -23.00 -0.14 -26.55
N GLY A 9 -22.82 -1.45 -26.30
CA GLY A 9 -22.00 -2.35 -27.11
C GLY A 9 -20.50 -2.32 -26.82
N VAL A 10 -20.04 -1.49 -25.88
CA VAL A 10 -18.63 -1.50 -25.44
C VAL A 10 -18.37 -2.76 -24.61
N GLN A 11 -17.29 -3.45 -24.91
CA GLN A 11 -16.77 -4.57 -24.12
C GLN A 11 -15.46 -4.19 -23.47
N LEU A 12 -15.26 -4.56 -22.21
CA LEU A 12 -14.06 -4.28 -21.44
C LEU A 12 -13.58 -5.54 -20.73
N GLU A 13 -12.30 -5.85 -20.88
CA GLU A 13 -11.57 -6.83 -20.07
C GLU A 13 -10.54 -6.09 -19.23
N CYS A 14 -10.57 -6.32 -17.90
CA CYS A 14 -9.59 -5.82 -16.96
C CYS A 14 -8.69 -6.96 -16.49
N ILE A 15 -7.38 -6.83 -16.68
CA ILE A 15 -6.35 -7.80 -16.31
C ILE A 15 -5.44 -7.12 -15.29
N THR A 16 -5.41 -7.63 -14.05
CA THR A 16 -4.65 -7.04 -12.96
C THR A 16 -4.54 -7.95 -11.76
N ASP A 17 -3.45 -7.85 -11.02
CA ASP A 17 -3.25 -8.39 -9.67
C ASP A 17 -3.23 -7.26 -8.62
N TYR A 18 -3.80 -6.09 -8.97
CA TYR A 18 -3.96 -4.96 -8.06
C TYR A 18 -4.78 -5.39 -6.82
N PRO A 19 -4.36 -5.06 -5.61
CA PRO A 19 -3.36 -4.07 -5.22
C PRO A 19 -1.95 -4.63 -4.92
N TYR A 20 -1.67 -5.87 -5.24
CA TYR A 20 -0.35 -6.48 -5.00
C TYR A 20 0.66 -6.08 -6.08
N ASP A 21 0.23 -6.13 -7.35
CA ASP A 21 0.91 -5.50 -8.48
C ASP A 21 0.19 -4.18 -8.82
N MET A 22 0.94 -3.13 -9.03
CA MET A 22 0.39 -1.79 -9.31
C MET A 22 0.03 -1.59 -10.78
N ARG A 23 0.13 -2.63 -11.60
CA ARG A 23 -0.19 -2.61 -13.03
C ARG A 23 -1.63 -3.04 -13.27
N VAL A 24 -2.31 -2.30 -14.13
CA VAL A 24 -3.66 -2.59 -14.60
C VAL A 24 -3.70 -2.49 -16.11
N LYS A 25 -4.16 -3.53 -16.77
CA LYS A 25 -4.33 -3.56 -18.22
C LYS A 25 -5.81 -3.65 -18.56
N TYR A 26 -6.26 -2.78 -19.45
CA TYR A 26 -7.60 -2.84 -20.00
C TYR A 26 -7.53 -3.15 -21.50
N ILE A 27 -8.34 -4.10 -21.94
CA ILE A 27 -8.58 -4.40 -23.35
C ILE A 27 -10.04 -4.04 -23.63
N ILE A 28 -10.26 -3.09 -24.52
CA ILE A 28 -11.57 -2.51 -24.76
C ILE A 28 -11.88 -2.63 -26.25
N SER A 29 -13.13 -2.97 -26.57
CA SER A 29 -13.65 -2.92 -27.94
C SER A 29 -14.97 -2.15 -27.97
N GLY A 30 -15.15 -1.31 -28.99
CA GLY A 30 -16.31 -0.45 -29.16
C GLY A 30 -15.91 1.02 -29.31
N SER A 31 -16.92 1.89 -29.36
CA SER A 31 -16.72 3.34 -29.50
C SER A 31 -17.38 4.07 -28.34
N GLY A 32 -16.80 5.20 -27.94
CA GLY A 32 -17.31 6.01 -26.85
C GLY A 32 -16.19 6.62 -26.02
N ARG A 33 -16.43 6.87 -24.73
CA ARG A 33 -15.44 7.47 -23.83
C ARG A 33 -15.37 6.67 -22.54
N ILE A 34 -14.14 6.38 -22.07
CA ILE A 34 -13.88 5.73 -20.79
C ILE A 34 -13.20 6.71 -19.83
N ALA A 35 -13.50 6.58 -18.55
CA ALA A 35 -12.84 7.29 -17.47
C ALA A 35 -11.94 6.32 -16.67
N VAL A 36 -10.64 6.49 -16.77
CA VAL A 36 -9.65 5.70 -16.02
C VAL A 36 -9.35 6.40 -14.71
N ARG A 37 -9.58 5.71 -13.58
CA ARG A 37 -9.36 6.29 -12.28
C ARG A 37 -7.89 6.29 -11.90
N ILE A 38 -7.40 7.46 -11.44
CA ILE A 38 -6.09 7.61 -10.81
C ILE A 38 -6.31 7.87 -9.31
N PRO A 39 -5.93 6.94 -8.42
CA PRO A 39 -6.09 7.14 -6.99
C PRO A 39 -5.27 8.33 -6.51
N LYS A 40 -5.86 9.19 -5.68
CA LYS A 40 -5.21 10.41 -5.15
C LYS A 40 -3.88 10.15 -4.43
N ARG A 41 -3.70 8.94 -3.88
CA ARG A 41 -2.48 8.55 -3.15
C ARG A 41 -1.37 8.02 -4.06
N SER A 42 -1.66 7.72 -5.33
CA SER A 42 -0.62 7.43 -6.32
C SER A 42 0.04 8.75 -6.69
N ARG A 43 1.27 8.96 -6.19
CA ARG A 43 2.03 10.21 -6.42
C ARG A 43 2.42 10.36 -7.87
N ASN A 44 2.74 9.23 -8.50
CA ASN A 44 3.09 9.13 -9.91
C ASN A 44 2.30 8.00 -10.54
N PHE A 45 2.15 8.05 -11.84
CA PHE A 45 1.60 6.97 -12.65
C PHE A 45 2.13 7.10 -14.07
N THR A 46 2.11 5.99 -14.80
CA THR A 46 2.29 5.97 -16.25
C THR A 46 1.03 5.43 -16.91
N LEU A 47 0.67 6.00 -18.03
CA LEU A 47 -0.49 5.60 -18.82
C LEU A 47 -0.08 5.42 -20.27
N GLU A 48 -0.32 4.24 -20.81
CA GLU A 48 -0.10 3.93 -22.21
C GLU A 48 -1.44 3.62 -22.88
N VAL A 49 -1.65 4.17 -24.06
CA VAL A 49 -2.81 3.87 -24.91
C VAL A 49 -2.30 3.34 -26.26
N ASN A 50 -2.65 2.10 -26.58
CA ASN A 50 -2.18 1.41 -27.79
C ASN A 50 -0.65 1.45 -27.95
N GLY A 51 0.08 1.23 -26.84
CA GLY A 51 1.54 1.19 -26.80
C GLY A 51 2.23 2.56 -26.88
N LYS A 52 1.47 3.66 -26.82
CA LYS A 52 2.02 5.02 -26.77
C LYS A 52 1.76 5.62 -25.41
N GLU A 53 2.80 6.19 -24.81
CA GLU A 53 2.67 6.90 -23.54
C GLU A 53 1.77 8.14 -23.73
N MET A 54 0.84 8.31 -22.79
CA MET A 54 -0.09 9.42 -22.75
C MET A 54 0.19 10.26 -21.49
N SER A 55 0.71 11.46 -21.69
CA SER A 55 0.80 12.46 -20.63
C SER A 55 -0.56 13.13 -20.44
N ALA A 56 -1.17 12.95 -19.27
CA ALA A 56 -2.44 13.56 -18.93
C ALA A 56 -2.51 13.94 -17.46
N ILE A 57 -3.18 15.04 -17.18
CA ILE A 57 -3.47 15.49 -15.80
C ILE A 57 -4.86 14.97 -15.43
N PRO A 58 -5.02 14.21 -14.31
CA PRO A 58 -6.32 13.73 -13.90
C PRO A 58 -7.29 14.87 -13.55
N GLU A 59 -8.47 14.85 -14.14
CA GLU A 59 -9.58 15.74 -13.79
C GLU A 59 -10.45 15.03 -12.73
N ASN A 60 -10.56 15.59 -11.54
CA ASN A 60 -11.29 14.98 -10.40
C ASN A 60 -10.88 13.52 -10.10
N GLY A 61 -9.60 13.16 -10.40
CA GLY A 61 -9.06 11.82 -10.18
C GLY A 61 -9.33 10.84 -11.33
N TYR A 62 -9.72 11.32 -12.52
CA TYR A 62 -9.94 10.51 -13.71
C TYR A 62 -9.21 11.08 -14.92
N ILE A 63 -8.77 10.18 -15.80
CA ILE A 63 -8.30 10.49 -17.13
C ILE A 63 -9.33 9.94 -18.11
N TYR A 64 -9.79 10.81 -19.02
CA TYR A 64 -10.78 10.47 -20.02
C TYR A 64 -10.10 10.11 -21.33
N ILE A 65 -10.50 8.97 -21.93
CA ILE A 65 -9.93 8.44 -23.16
C ILE A 65 -11.07 8.14 -24.13
N ASP A 66 -10.99 8.71 -25.33
CA ASP A 66 -11.94 8.45 -26.40
C ASP A 66 -11.59 7.12 -27.07
N LEU A 67 -12.59 6.27 -27.24
CA LEU A 67 -12.48 4.93 -27.80
C LEU A 67 -12.94 4.92 -29.26
N ASN A 68 -12.13 4.31 -30.12
CA ASN A 68 -12.49 4.09 -31.52
C ASN A 68 -12.04 2.68 -31.94
N GLY A 69 -12.92 1.71 -31.75
CA GLY A 69 -12.63 0.30 -32.01
C GLY A 69 -11.85 -0.38 -30.90
N LYS A 70 -10.84 -1.19 -31.26
CA LYS A 70 -10.03 -1.91 -30.27
C LYS A 70 -8.99 -1.00 -29.65
N THR A 71 -9.02 -0.88 -28.32
CA THR A 71 -8.11 -0.04 -27.54
C THR A 71 -7.48 -0.84 -26.40
N GLU A 72 -6.17 -0.79 -26.27
CA GLU A 72 -5.42 -1.31 -25.14
C GLU A 72 -4.95 -0.14 -24.26
N ILE A 73 -5.23 -0.21 -22.95
CA ILE A 73 -4.76 0.78 -21.98
C ILE A 73 -3.93 0.04 -20.94
N LYS A 74 -2.71 0.54 -20.67
CA LYS A 74 -1.88 0.08 -19.55
C LYS A 74 -1.70 1.23 -18.59
N LEU A 75 -2.08 1.00 -17.35
CA LEU A 75 -1.89 1.91 -16.22
C LEU A 75 -0.91 1.28 -15.23
N THR A 76 0.14 1.99 -14.89
CA THR A 76 1.04 1.62 -13.77
C THR A 76 0.95 2.71 -12.71
N LEU A 77 0.56 2.32 -11.50
CA LEU A 77 0.43 3.21 -10.34
C LEU A 77 1.71 3.19 -9.50
N ASP A 78 1.92 4.24 -8.71
CA ASP A 78 3.02 4.27 -7.75
C ASP A 78 2.78 3.28 -6.60
N GLY A 79 3.65 2.29 -6.52
CA GLY A 79 3.65 1.25 -5.49
C GLY A 79 4.68 1.47 -4.38
N THR A 80 5.28 2.65 -4.30
CA THR A 80 6.26 2.97 -3.27
C THR A 80 5.61 3.00 -1.89
N PRO A 81 6.12 2.26 -0.89
CA PRO A 81 5.63 2.34 0.47
C PRO A 81 5.75 3.74 1.05
N GLN A 82 4.75 4.16 1.81
CA GLN A 82 4.66 5.51 2.36
C GLN A 82 4.41 5.47 3.85
N PHE A 83 5.19 6.25 4.60
CA PHE A 83 4.89 6.54 6.00
C PHE A 83 3.89 7.69 6.10
N ILE A 84 2.81 7.43 6.82
CA ILE A 84 1.71 8.37 7.04
C ILE A 84 1.82 8.94 8.44
N ARG A 85 1.80 10.25 8.55
CA ARG A 85 1.76 10.99 9.81
C ARG A 85 0.34 11.50 10.06
N ALA A 86 -0.14 11.38 11.29
CA ALA A 86 -1.35 12.05 11.70
C ALA A 86 -1.14 13.57 11.87
N SER A 87 -2.21 14.33 11.75
CA SER A 87 -2.21 15.74 12.12
C SER A 87 -2.09 15.91 13.64
N ASN A 88 -1.50 17.03 14.09
CA ASN A 88 -1.46 17.39 15.52
C ASN A 88 -2.86 17.55 16.15
N LYS A 89 -3.92 17.61 15.33
CA LYS A 89 -5.32 17.55 15.80
C LYS A 89 -5.70 16.17 16.35
N VAL A 90 -4.85 15.15 16.18
CA VAL A 90 -5.02 13.80 16.72
C VAL A 90 -3.90 13.53 17.73
N PRO A 91 -4.00 14.06 18.96
CA PRO A 91 -2.87 14.08 19.90
C PRO A 91 -2.37 12.69 20.29
N ARG A 92 -3.25 11.67 20.31
CA ARG A 92 -2.89 10.28 20.64
C ARG A 92 -1.93 9.63 19.64
N LEU A 93 -1.77 10.22 18.46
CA LEU A 93 -0.89 9.71 17.38
C LEU A 93 0.36 10.56 17.19
N THR A 94 0.62 11.49 18.11
CA THR A 94 1.85 12.30 18.09
C THR A 94 3.07 11.40 18.22
N GLY A 95 4.07 11.60 17.36
CA GLY A 95 5.29 10.77 17.32
C GLY A 95 5.11 9.39 16.67
N MET A 96 3.92 9.08 16.16
CA MET A 96 3.63 7.81 15.50
C MET A 96 3.55 7.94 13.98
N THR A 97 3.75 6.80 13.33
CA THR A 97 3.58 6.63 11.88
C THR A 97 2.79 5.37 11.56
N ALA A 98 2.02 5.40 10.48
CA ALA A 98 1.44 4.20 9.87
C ALA A 98 2.12 3.95 8.52
N LEU A 99 2.12 2.70 8.06
CA LEU A 99 2.69 2.29 6.80
C LEU A 99 1.59 1.97 5.79
N MET A 100 1.73 2.48 4.57
CA MET A 100 0.82 2.22 3.46
C MET A 100 1.59 1.89 2.19
N ARG A 101 0.98 1.07 1.31
CA ARG A 101 1.43 0.86 -0.06
C ARG A 101 0.21 0.84 -0.99
N GLY A 102 0.19 1.75 -1.95
CA GLY A 102 -1.02 1.94 -2.77
C GLY A 102 -2.25 2.19 -1.89
N PRO A 103 -3.35 1.43 -2.05
CA PRO A 103 -4.56 1.58 -1.25
C PRO A 103 -4.49 0.87 0.11
N LEU A 104 -3.49 0.00 0.32
CA LEU A 104 -3.41 -0.86 1.48
C LEU A 104 -2.74 -0.17 2.66
N VAL A 105 -3.40 -0.23 3.82
CA VAL A 105 -2.80 0.04 5.12
C VAL A 105 -2.15 -1.23 5.61
N TYR A 106 -0.97 -1.11 6.23
CA TYR A 106 -0.22 -2.21 6.80
C TYR A 106 -0.22 -2.15 8.32
N CYS A 107 -0.07 -3.29 8.95
CA CYS A 107 0.08 -3.41 10.40
C CYS A 107 1.26 -4.32 10.76
N PHE A 108 1.77 -4.12 11.95
CA PHE A 108 2.84 -4.92 12.55
C PHE A 108 2.19 -5.85 13.56
N GLU A 109 2.30 -7.16 13.36
CA GLU A 109 1.77 -8.18 14.25
C GLU A 109 2.88 -8.79 15.12
N ALA A 110 2.54 -9.20 16.32
CA ALA A 110 3.46 -9.89 17.23
C ALA A 110 4.00 -11.19 16.62
N ALA A 111 3.21 -11.85 15.76
CA ALA A 111 3.61 -13.05 15.04
C ALA A 111 4.93 -12.90 14.25
N ASP A 112 5.20 -11.71 13.69
CA ASP A 112 6.42 -11.40 12.95
C ASP A 112 7.45 -10.62 13.78
N ASN A 113 6.99 -9.89 14.79
CA ASN A 113 7.80 -8.84 15.41
C ASN A 113 7.99 -9.03 16.92
N GLY A 114 7.36 -10.01 17.58
CA GLY A 114 7.34 -10.10 19.04
C GLY A 114 6.61 -8.90 19.66
N ASP A 115 7.16 -8.27 20.70
CA ASP A 115 6.51 -7.09 21.29
C ASP A 115 6.53 -5.90 20.33
N VAL A 116 5.37 -5.64 19.73
CA VAL A 116 5.19 -4.52 18.77
C VAL A 116 5.17 -3.15 19.44
N ARG A 117 5.02 -3.08 20.78
CA ARG A 117 5.06 -1.82 21.54
C ARG A 117 6.47 -1.28 21.67
N SER A 118 7.44 -2.18 21.66
CA SER A 118 8.87 -1.84 21.72
C SER A 118 9.44 -1.29 20.42
N LEU A 119 8.72 -1.41 19.29
CA LEU A 119 9.20 -0.94 17.98
C LEU A 119 9.24 0.59 17.87
N ARG A 120 10.30 1.09 17.24
CA ARG A 120 10.48 2.49 16.83
C ARG A 120 10.91 2.52 15.37
N ILE A 121 10.05 2.98 14.48
CA ILE A 121 10.28 2.94 13.03
C ILE A 121 11.24 4.06 12.61
N ASP A 122 12.26 3.71 11.83
CA ASP A 122 13.14 4.67 11.16
C ASP A 122 12.51 5.16 9.85
N ARG A 123 11.88 6.32 9.89
CA ARG A 123 11.23 6.93 8.73
C ARG A 123 12.20 7.50 7.69
N SER A 124 13.50 7.59 8.00
CA SER A 124 14.51 8.05 7.05
C SER A 124 14.80 7.01 5.96
N LYS A 125 14.41 5.77 6.16
CA LYS A 125 14.63 4.65 5.25
C LYS A 125 13.32 4.22 4.61
N THR A 126 13.30 4.12 3.28
CA THR A 126 12.15 3.57 2.54
C THR A 126 12.01 2.08 2.86
N PRO A 127 10.81 1.61 3.25
CA PRO A 127 10.58 0.19 3.45
C PRO A 127 10.79 -0.61 2.17
N SER A 128 11.34 -1.81 2.29
CA SER A 128 11.40 -2.75 1.17
C SER A 128 10.07 -3.44 0.93
N VAL A 129 9.78 -3.74 -0.32
CA VAL A 129 8.62 -4.51 -0.77
C VAL A 129 9.08 -5.94 -0.98
N GLY A 130 8.45 -6.90 -0.32
CA GLY A 130 8.67 -8.34 -0.52
C GLY A 130 8.07 -8.83 -1.83
N GLU A 131 8.31 -10.09 -2.13
CA GLU A 131 7.65 -10.79 -3.21
C GLU A 131 6.20 -11.13 -2.84
N TYR A 132 5.37 -11.45 -3.83
CA TYR A 132 4.03 -11.96 -3.59
C TYR A 132 4.11 -13.39 -3.03
N GLU A 133 3.50 -13.62 -1.88
CA GLU A 133 3.47 -14.88 -1.16
C GLU A 133 2.06 -15.49 -1.25
N PRO A 134 1.77 -16.38 -2.19
CA PRO A 134 0.41 -16.89 -2.44
C PRO A 134 -0.14 -17.70 -1.27
N GLU A 135 0.72 -18.40 -0.53
CA GLU A 135 0.32 -19.25 0.60
C GLU A 135 0.15 -18.48 1.92
N LEU A 136 0.62 -17.24 1.98
CA LEU A 136 0.50 -16.42 3.17
C LEU A 136 -0.83 -15.66 3.16
N LEU A 137 -1.72 -16.00 4.10
CA LEU A 137 -2.98 -15.26 4.35
C LEU A 137 -3.89 -15.12 3.12
N GLY A 138 -3.89 -16.14 2.24
CA GLY A 138 -4.66 -16.13 0.99
C GLY A 138 -4.02 -15.33 -0.15
N GLY A 139 -2.74 -15.03 -0.02
CA GLY A 139 -1.92 -14.27 -0.96
C GLY A 139 -1.72 -12.83 -0.52
N THR A 140 -0.44 -12.45 -0.32
CA THR A 140 -0.12 -11.08 0.11
C THR A 140 1.31 -10.66 -0.28
N VAL A 141 1.61 -9.40 -0.04
CA VAL A 141 2.96 -8.82 -0.15
C VAL A 141 3.31 -8.19 1.18
N ARG A 142 4.38 -8.67 1.82
CA ARG A 142 4.89 -8.08 3.06
C ARG A 142 5.77 -6.86 2.76
N LEU A 143 5.82 -5.96 3.73
CA LEU A 143 6.77 -4.85 3.74
C LEU A 143 7.73 -5.02 4.92
N THR A 144 8.98 -4.59 4.73
CA THR A 144 9.97 -4.57 5.81
C THR A 144 10.48 -3.16 5.98
N ALA A 145 10.29 -2.60 7.17
CA ALA A 145 10.78 -1.29 7.57
C ALA A 145 11.99 -1.41 8.49
N LYS A 146 12.98 -0.53 8.35
CA LYS A 146 14.05 -0.39 9.33
C LYS A 146 13.49 0.21 10.62
N ALA A 147 13.88 -0.36 11.74
CA ALA A 147 13.38 -0.01 13.06
C ALA A 147 14.47 -0.14 14.11
N LYS A 148 14.13 0.29 15.30
CA LYS A 148 14.86 -0.02 16.52
C LYS A 148 13.89 -0.64 17.52
N ARG A 149 14.38 -1.53 18.35
CA ARG A 149 13.64 -2.11 19.46
C ARG A 149 14.16 -1.48 20.74
N ILE A 150 13.24 -1.05 21.58
CA ILE A 150 13.52 -0.57 22.93
C ILE A 150 13.13 -1.69 23.88
N ASN A 151 14.06 -2.09 24.76
CA ASN A 151 13.74 -3.07 25.81
C ASN A 151 12.79 -2.42 26.82
N ASP A 152 11.87 -3.20 27.31
CA ASP A 152 11.04 -2.82 28.44
C ASP A 152 11.86 -2.80 29.73
N CYS A 153 11.49 -1.97 30.68
CA CYS A 153 12.06 -1.96 32.02
C CYS A 153 11.13 -2.73 32.98
N ASP A 154 11.70 -3.32 34.04
CA ASP A 154 10.92 -4.08 35.02
C ASP A 154 10.01 -3.16 35.86
N ASP A 155 10.43 -1.90 36.03
CA ASP A 155 9.68 -0.88 36.75
C ASP A 155 8.67 -0.14 35.88
N LEU A 156 7.54 0.29 36.48
CA LEU A 156 6.53 1.11 35.79
C LEU A 156 7.06 2.47 35.35
N TYR A 157 8.06 3.00 36.00
CA TYR A 157 8.75 4.25 35.68
C TYR A 157 10.25 4.05 35.93
N SER A 158 11.08 4.43 34.98
CA SER A 158 12.53 4.33 35.07
C SER A 158 13.20 5.62 34.57
N ASP A 159 14.30 6.01 35.18
CA ASP A 159 15.20 7.07 34.72
C ASP A 159 16.38 6.52 33.90
N GLU A 160 16.38 5.22 33.63
CA GLU A 160 17.39 4.58 32.78
C GLU A 160 17.32 5.07 31.34
N THR A 161 18.49 5.29 30.74
CA THR A 161 18.58 5.65 29.34
C THR A 161 18.32 4.43 28.47
N GLU A 162 17.29 4.49 27.61
CA GLU A 162 17.00 3.45 26.64
C GLU A 162 18.20 3.24 25.68
N THR A 163 18.55 1.97 25.46
CA THR A 163 19.55 1.59 24.44
C THR A 163 18.85 0.91 23.27
N PRO A 164 18.49 1.66 22.20
CA PRO A 164 17.74 1.10 21.08
C PRO A 164 18.59 0.13 20.27
N ILE A 165 18.07 -1.08 20.03
CA ILE A 165 18.71 -2.13 19.24
C ILE A 165 18.15 -2.10 17.81
N PRO A 166 19.00 -1.94 16.76
CA PRO A 166 18.55 -1.99 15.37
C PRO A 166 17.87 -3.32 15.05
N CYS A 167 16.75 -3.25 14.32
CA CYS A 167 16.03 -4.43 13.85
C CYS A 167 15.27 -4.11 12.55
N ASP A 168 14.75 -5.17 11.95
CA ASP A 168 13.78 -5.08 10.87
C ASP A 168 12.37 -5.32 11.43
N ALA A 169 11.42 -4.49 11.02
CA ALA A 169 10.01 -4.63 11.37
C ALA A 169 9.21 -5.07 10.15
N VAL A 170 8.57 -6.23 10.26
CA VAL A 170 7.78 -6.84 9.18
C VAL A 170 6.32 -6.43 9.31
N ALA A 171 5.73 -5.97 8.23
CA ALA A 171 4.35 -5.55 8.17
C ALA A 171 3.56 -6.35 7.13
N VAL A 172 2.31 -6.69 7.47
CA VAL A 172 1.33 -7.33 6.60
C VAL A 172 0.16 -6.38 6.33
N PRO A 173 -0.60 -6.56 5.25
CA PRO A 173 -1.81 -5.75 5.03
C PRO A 173 -2.79 -5.89 6.19
N TYR A 174 -3.33 -4.77 6.66
CA TYR A 174 -4.24 -4.73 7.81
C TYR A 174 -5.45 -5.65 7.69
N TYR A 175 -5.99 -5.85 6.47
CA TYR A 175 -7.15 -6.73 6.27
C TYR A 175 -6.85 -8.22 6.54
N THR A 176 -5.58 -8.61 6.61
CA THR A 176 -5.15 -9.98 6.92
C THR A 176 -4.89 -10.22 8.41
N TRP A 177 -4.97 -9.18 9.22
CA TRP A 177 -4.70 -9.24 10.66
C TRP A 177 -5.53 -10.30 11.39
N GLY A 178 -4.88 -10.93 12.39
CA GLY A 178 -5.52 -11.85 13.33
C GLY A 178 -5.82 -13.26 12.76
N ASN A 179 -5.29 -13.59 11.58
CA ASN A 179 -5.54 -14.88 10.93
C ASN A 179 -4.39 -15.90 11.10
N ARG A 180 -3.38 -15.62 11.95
CA ARG A 180 -2.22 -16.50 12.17
C ARG A 180 -2.14 -17.02 13.59
N SER A 181 -1.81 -16.16 14.53
CA SER A 181 -1.68 -16.48 15.95
C SER A 181 -2.23 -15.36 16.81
N GLU A 182 -2.55 -15.67 18.06
CA GLU A 182 -2.86 -14.64 19.06
C GLU A 182 -1.65 -13.74 19.29
N GLY A 183 -1.91 -12.46 19.55
CA GLY A 183 -0.87 -11.48 19.85
C GLY A 183 -1.31 -10.04 19.56
N ASP A 184 -0.50 -9.12 20.05
CA ASP A 184 -0.71 -7.69 19.82
C ASP A 184 -0.49 -7.32 18.34
N MET A 185 -1.18 -6.27 17.92
CA MET A 185 -1.02 -5.65 16.60
C MET A 185 -1.02 -4.13 16.70
N ARG A 186 -0.24 -3.48 15.85
CA ARG A 186 -0.21 -2.03 15.71
C ARG A 186 -0.22 -1.59 14.25
N VAL A 187 -1.09 -0.64 13.95
CA VAL A 187 -1.06 0.14 12.69
C VAL A 187 -0.19 1.39 12.89
N TRP A 188 -0.40 2.08 14.01
CA TRP A 188 0.38 3.25 14.40
C TRP A 188 1.49 2.84 15.34
N VAL A 189 2.73 3.09 14.95
CA VAL A 189 3.94 2.71 15.67
C VAL A 189 4.77 3.97 15.91
N ASN A 190 5.44 4.03 17.06
CA ASN A 190 6.34 5.13 17.40
C ASN A 190 7.49 5.23 16.40
N THR A 191 8.03 6.43 16.24
CA THR A 191 9.20 6.68 15.37
C THR A 191 10.45 6.92 16.21
N VAL A 192 11.61 6.68 15.57
CA VAL A 192 12.91 7.07 16.14
C VAL A 192 13.01 8.57 16.19
#